data_84e41bbba6d93462666c48dccc519f06
#
_entry.id   84e41bbba6d93462666c48dccc519f06
#
_cell.length_a   1.000
_cell.length_b   1.000
_cell.length_c   1.000
_cell.angle_alpha   90.00
_cell.angle_beta   90.00
_cell.angle_gamma   90.00
#
_symmetry.space_group_name_H-M   'P 1'
#
loop_
_entity.id
_entity.type
_entity.pdbx_description
1 polymer ?
#
loop_
_entity_poly.entity_id
_entity_poly.type
_entity_poly.pdbx_seq_one_letter_code
_entity_poly.pdbx_strand_id
1 'polypeptide(L)'
;HIHHGWHQDAGAWADHCRRVARGLGLRCDEVRVDAGATRGEGPEAAAREARYTALGERLRSGEVLLTAHHRDDQAETLLLALLRGGGVHGWSGMPGRRTLGAGLHLRPWLEIPRERLQAELHHRGLEALDDPANTDTDYDRVWLRERVLPVLRERHAEVDATLARAAGQAGEAAAGVDSLAAHDFVTCRGTHAVTLDCAALATLPAFRQRALLRWWVQREGLPRPGAARLESLRGQLVGAAADRNPHVAWPGGEVRRWRGEAWALAPAPEIDPGAVYDWTDTARALDLPHRRIQPEALTALMAAIDPASQVQIRFRQGGERLPRADGHGSVALKRWLADKGVPPWERDRIPLVYVDGHLIGAIGVPRP
;
A
#
# COMPACT_ATOMS: atom_id res chain seq x y z
N HIS A 1 6.38 -6.61 -22.77
CA HIS A 1 5.76 -5.36 -23.21
C HIS A 1 4.43 -5.13 -22.51
N ILE A 2 4.23 -3.93 -21.92
CA ILE A 2 2.93 -3.55 -21.34
C ILE A 2 2.18 -2.69 -22.34
N HIS A 3 0.99 -3.13 -22.70
CA HIS A 3 0.12 -2.50 -23.70
C HIS A 3 -1.03 -1.77 -22.98
N HIS A 4 -1.01 -0.43 -22.98
CA HIS A 4 -2.03 0.40 -22.33
C HIS A 4 -3.28 0.65 -23.18
N GLY A 5 -3.22 0.38 -24.48
CA GLY A 5 -4.35 0.57 -25.41
C GLY A 5 -4.70 2.02 -25.77
N TRP A 6 -3.90 3.00 -25.35
CA TRP A 6 -4.23 4.41 -25.53
C TRP A 6 -3.86 5.01 -26.89
N HIS A 7 -2.88 4.42 -27.57
CA HIS A 7 -2.42 4.91 -28.85
C HIS A 7 -2.77 3.94 -29.99
N GLN A 8 -3.11 4.46 -31.18
CA GLN A 8 -3.42 3.65 -32.34
C GLN A 8 -2.24 2.75 -32.76
N ASP A 9 -1.01 3.20 -32.57
CA ASP A 9 0.21 2.48 -32.92
C ASP A 9 0.71 1.51 -31.84
N ALA A 10 0.00 1.36 -30.73
CA ALA A 10 0.41 0.50 -29.61
C ALA A 10 0.61 -0.97 -30.06
N GLY A 11 -0.16 -1.45 -31.05
CA GLY A 11 0.04 -2.76 -31.67
C GLY A 11 1.35 -2.85 -32.45
N ALA A 12 1.69 -1.84 -33.25
CA ALA A 12 2.96 -1.77 -34.00
C ALA A 12 4.18 -1.74 -33.05
N TRP A 13 4.07 -1.07 -31.92
CA TRP A 13 5.11 -1.06 -30.89
C TRP A 13 5.30 -2.42 -30.23
N ALA A 14 4.22 -3.15 -29.97
CA ALA A 14 4.29 -4.52 -29.47
C ALA A 14 4.96 -5.46 -30.50
N ASP A 15 4.64 -5.28 -31.79
CA ASP A 15 5.29 -6.02 -32.89
C ASP A 15 6.78 -5.72 -32.98
N HIS A 16 7.19 -4.46 -32.83
CA HIS A 16 8.59 -4.06 -32.77
C HIS A 16 9.31 -4.76 -31.61
N CYS A 17 8.75 -4.70 -30.39
CA CYS A 17 9.32 -5.40 -29.24
C CYS A 17 9.50 -6.89 -29.47
N ARG A 18 8.52 -7.56 -30.10
CA ARG A 18 8.60 -8.97 -30.47
C ARG A 18 9.69 -9.26 -31.50
N ARG A 19 9.86 -8.38 -32.51
CA ARG A 19 10.94 -8.54 -33.52
C ARG A 19 12.32 -8.40 -32.90
N VAL A 20 12.53 -7.36 -32.07
CA VAL A 20 13.80 -7.12 -31.38
C VAL A 20 14.14 -8.28 -30.45
N ALA A 21 13.19 -8.71 -29.63
CA ALA A 21 13.40 -9.84 -28.71
C ALA A 21 13.77 -11.13 -29.46
N ARG A 22 13.09 -11.41 -30.57
CA ARG A 22 13.39 -12.56 -31.44
C ARG A 22 14.79 -12.47 -32.02
N GLY A 23 15.22 -11.30 -32.48
CA GLY A 23 16.60 -11.07 -32.97
C GLY A 23 17.66 -11.31 -31.92
N LEU A 24 17.32 -11.11 -30.66
CA LEU A 24 18.19 -11.37 -29.50
C LEU A 24 18.05 -12.79 -28.91
N GLY A 25 17.21 -13.65 -29.51
CA GLY A 25 16.92 -14.98 -28.97
C GLY A 25 16.14 -14.98 -27.65
N LEU A 26 15.43 -13.89 -27.36
CA LEU A 26 14.68 -13.69 -26.12
C LEU A 26 13.17 -13.90 -26.36
N ARG A 27 12.47 -14.32 -25.31
CA ARG A 27 11.01 -14.36 -25.27
C ARG A 27 10.47 -12.95 -25.03
N CYS A 28 9.37 -12.60 -25.69
CA CYS A 28 8.64 -11.36 -25.45
C CYS A 28 7.19 -11.69 -25.11
N ASP A 29 6.78 -11.33 -23.90
CA ASP A 29 5.39 -11.43 -23.45
C ASP A 29 4.70 -10.07 -23.58
N GLU A 30 3.48 -10.05 -24.10
CA GLU A 30 2.62 -8.86 -24.14
C GLU A 30 1.58 -8.97 -23.02
N VAL A 31 1.40 -7.87 -22.29
CA VAL A 31 0.40 -7.75 -21.24
C VAL A 31 -0.44 -6.52 -21.50
N ARG A 32 -1.72 -6.71 -21.66
CA ARG A 32 -2.68 -5.62 -21.75
C ARG A 32 -3.14 -5.21 -20.37
N VAL A 33 -3.14 -3.90 -20.10
CA VAL A 33 -3.59 -3.31 -18.85
C VAL A 33 -4.65 -2.24 -19.12
N ASP A 34 -5.64 -2.16 -18.24
CA ASP A 34 -6.59 -1.06 -18.22
C ASP A 34 -6.05 0.06 -17.31
N ALA A 35 -5.73 1.18 -17.92
CA ALA A 35 -5.22 2.36 -17.23
C ALA A 35 -6.33 3.39 -16.91
N GLY A 36 -7.60 3.09 -17.24
CA GLY A 36 -8.73 4.01 -17.07
C GLY A 36 -9.32 4.09 -15.67
N ALA A 37 -8.92 3.22 -14.75
CA ALA A 37 -9.65 2.97 -13.51
C ALA A 37 -9.12 3.67 -12.25
N THR A 38 -8.00 4.40 -12.27
CA THR A 38 -7.43 5.01 -11.06
C THR A 38 -7.99 6.40 -10.78
N ARG A 39 -8.47 6.57 -9.54
CA ARG A 39 -9.10 7.80 -9.06
C ARG A 39 -8.04 8.84 -8.64
N GLY A 40 -7.95 9.97 -9.36
CA GLY A 40 -7.50 11.21 -8.74
C GLY A 40 -6.11 11.74 -9.06
N GLU A 41 -5.20 10.98 -9.71
CA GLU A 41 -3.80 11.41 -9.95
C GLU A 41 -3.44 11.71 -11.41
N GLY A 42 -4.42 11.69 -12.31
CA GLY A 42 -4.22 11.91 -13.75
C GLY A 42 -3.86 10.63 -14.51
N PRO A 43 -3.99 10.67 -15.86
CA PRO A 43 -3.86 9.46 -16.69
C PRO A 43 -2.45 8.86 -16.69
N GLU A 44 -1.40 9.67 -16.61
CA GLU A 44 -0.02 9.17 -16.59
C GLU A 44 0.28 8.37 -15.32
N ALA A 45 -0.17 8.85 -14.15
CA ALA A 45 0.00 8.16 -12.89
C ALA A 45 -0.77 6.82 -12.87
N ALA A 46 -2.00 6.82 -13.41
CA ALA A 46 -2.82 5.64 -13.56
C ALA A 46 -2.16 4.57 -14.44
N ALA A 47 -1.63 4.97 -15.59
CA ALA A 47 -0.91 4.06 -16.49
C ALA A 47 0.37 3.51 -15.86
N ARG A 48 1.08 4.36 -15.11
CA ARG A 48 2.27 3.94 -14.39
C ARG A 48 1.95 2.91 -13.30
N GLU A 49 0.90 3.13 -12.52
CA GLU A 49 0.43 2.20 -11.49
C GLU A 49 0.02 0.86 -12.10
N ALA A 50 -0.85 0.87 -13.12
CA ALA A 50 -1.27 -0.33 -13.83
C ALA A 50 -0.09 -1.14 -14.39
N ARG A 51 0.91 -0.43 -14.97
CA ARG A 51 2.15 -1.05 -15.46
C ARG A 51 2.91 -1.77 -14.36
N TYR A 52 3.19 -1.10 -13.24
CA TYR A 52 3.98 -1.72 -12.18
C TYR A 52 3.23 -2.80 -11.42
N THR A 53 1.92 -2.70 -11.31
CA THR A 53 1.07 -3.78 -10.77
C THR A 53 1.18 -5.03 -11.63
N ALA A 54 0.94 -4.90 -12.95
CA ALA A 54 1.03 -6.02 -13.87
C ALA A 54 2.43 -6.67 -13.96
N LEU A 55 3.49 -5.87 -13.82
CA LEU A 55 4.86 -6.37 -13.75
C LEU A 55 5.13 -7.07 -12.42
N GLY A 56 4.66 -6.50 -11.30
CA GLY A 56 4.85 -7.06 -9.95
C GLY A 56 4.16 -8.41 -9.77
N GLU A 57 2.95 -8.57 -10.31
CA GLU A 57 2.19 -9.83 -10.28
C GLU A 57 2.88 -10.98 -11.04
N ARG A 58 3.73 -10.64 -12.02
CA ARG A 58 4.45 -11.64 -12.81
C ARG A 58 5.81 -12.00 -12.27
N LEU A 59 6.40 -11.19 -11.41
CA LEU A 59 7.70 -11.46 -10.82
C LEU A 59 7.61 -12.54 -9.75
N ARG A 60 8.41 -13.57 -9.92
CA ARG A 60 8.58 -14.64 -8.95
C ARG A 60 9.72 -14.32 -7.98
N SER A 61 9.78 -15.05 -6.89
CA SER A 61 10.91 -14.96 -5.96
C SER A 61 12.24 -15.27 -6.67
N GLY A 62 13.22 -14.38 -6.47
CA GLY A 62 14.52 -14.45 -7.12
C GLY A 62 14.60 -13.84 -8.52
N GLU A 63 13.48 -13.46 -9.14
CA GLU A 63 13.48 -12.76 -10.43
C GLU A 63 13.74 -11.26 -10.26
N VAL A 64 14.32 -10.67 -11.31
CA VAL A 64 14.72 -9.27 -11.35
C VAL A 64 14.12 -8.58 -12.58
N LEU A 65 13.34 -7.53 -12.35
CA LEU A 65 12.92 -6.61 -13.40
C LEU A 65 14.02 -5.55 -13.61
N LEU A 66 14.47 -5.38 -14.83
CA LEU A 66 15.34 -4.27 -15.23
C LEU A 66 14.53 -3.22 -15.97
N THR A 67 14.76 -1.94 -15.68
CA THR A 67 14.22 -0.83 -16.47
C THR A 67 15.32 0.13 -16.85
N ALA A 68 15.19 0.72 -18.04
CA ALA A 68 16.18 1.59 -18.68
C ALA A 68 16.07 3.07 -18.25
N HIS A 69 15.63 3.36 -17.03
CA HIS A 69 15.66 4.72 -16.52
C HIS A 69 17.12 5.18 -16.40
N HIS A 70 17.37 6.43 -16.78
CA HIS A 70 18.68 7.00 -16.88
C HIS A 70 18.84 8.29 -16.05
N ARG A 71 20.00 8.94 -16.10
CA ARG A 71 20.34 10.11 -15.28
C ARG A 71 19.37 11.28 -15.47
N ASP A 72 19.00 11.55 -16.71
CA ASP A 72 18.11 12.65 -17.04
C ASP A 72 16.70 12.40 -16.47
N ASP A 73 16.24 11.14 -16.43
CA ASP A 73 14.98 10.78 -15.75
C ASP A 73 15.03 11.07 -14.22
N GLN A 74 16.22 10.96 -13.61
CA GLN A 74 16.41 11.35 -12.20
C GLN A 74 16.25 12.84 -12.01
N ALA A 75 16.87 13.64 -12.89
CA ALA A 75 16.76 15.09 -12.88
C ALA A 75 15.30 15.55 -13.03
N GLU A 76 14.59 15.00 -14.01
CA GLU A 76 13.15 15.25 -14.22
C GLU A 76 12.34 14.87 -12.97
N THR A 77 12.60 13.71 -12.38
CA THR A 77 11.87 13.22 -11.21
C THR A 77 12.08 14.12 -9.98
N LEU A 78 13.31 14.59 -9.76
CA LEU A 78 13.60 15.53 -8.67
C LEU A 78 12.88 16.86 -8.89
N LEU A 79 12.95 17.44 -10.10
CA LEU A 79 12.29 18.70 -10.41
C LEU A 79 10.78 18.60 -10.23
N LEU A 80 10.14 17.54 -10.72
CA LEU A 80 8.71 17.29 -10.48
C LEU A 80 8.37 17.22 -8.98
N ALA A 81 9.20 16.54 -8.21
CA ALA A 81 8.98 16.43 -6.76
C ALA A 81 9.13 17.78 -6.04
N LEU A 82 10.07 18.63 -6.48
CA LEU A 82 10.23 19.99 -5.96
C LEU A 82 9.02 20.87 -6.29
N LEU A 83 8.56 20.86 -7.54
CA LEU A 83 7.41 21.64 -8.00
C LEU A 83 6.11 21.23 -7.31
N ARG A 84 5.97 19.96 -6.95
CA ARG A 84 4.81 19.42 -6.20
C ARG A 84 4.92 19.60 -4.68
N GLY A 85 5.94 20.30 -4.19
CA GLY A 85 6.14 20.52 -2.75
C GLY A 85 6.53 19.26 -1.98
N GLY A 86 7.20 18.31 -2.64
CA GLY A 86 7.69 17.09 -2.01
C GLY A 86 8.70 17.39 -0.89
N GLY A 87 8.72 16.55 0.14
CA GLY A 87 9.79 16.54 1.15
C GLY A 87 10.95 15.61 0.75
N VAL A 88 11.90 15.40 1.68
CA VAL A 88 13.14 14.63 1.45
C VAL A 88 12.92 13.26 0.80
N HIS A 89 11.86 12.54 1.16
CA HIS A 89 11.49 11.26 0.52
C HIS A 89 11.03 11.44 -0.94
N GLY A 90 10.34 12.53 -1.26
CA GLY A 90 9.95 12.84 -2.64
C GLY A 90 11.15 13.24 -3.49
N TRP A 91 12.10 13.97 -2.89
CA TRP A 91 13.31 14.45 -3.56
C TRP A 91 14.35 13.34 -3.80
N SER A 92 14.21 12.19 -3.15
CA SER A 92 15.13 11.05 -3.30
C SER A 92 15.18 10.44 -4.71
N GLY A 93 14.36 10.94 -5.63
CA GLY A 93 14.29 10.43 -6.99
C GLY A 93 13.85 8.97 -7.07
N MET A 94 14.31 8.28 -8.09
CA MET A 94 14.04 6.86 -8.26
C MET A 94 15.13 6.03 -7.58
N PRO A 95 14.78 5.05 -6.71
CA PRO A 95 15.79 4.18 -6.13
C PRO A 95 16.39 3.25 -7.20
N GLY A 96 17.70 3.02 -7.14
CA GLY A 96 18.39 2.07 -8.03
C GLY A 96 17.88 0.64 -7.86
N ARG A 97 17.43 0.30 -6.64
CA ARG A 97 16.89 -1.01 -6.26
C ARG A 97 15.67 -0.86 -5.37
N ARG A 98 14.61 -1.64 -5.65
CA ARG A 98 13.43 -1.78 -4.76
C ARG A 98 12.80 -3.16 -4.90
N THR A 99 12.02 -3.57 -3.92
CA THR A 99 11.13 -4.72 -4.05
C THR A 99 9.96 -4.38 -4.99
N LEU A 100 9.55 -5.37 -5.80
CA LEU A 100 8.36 -5.28 -6.65
C LEU A 100 7.71 -6.67 -6.73
N GLY A 101 6.49 -6.81 -6.26
CA GLY A 101 5.86 -8.11 -6.11
C GLY A 101 6.72 -9.05 -5.25
N ALA A 102 6.94 -10.27 -5.72
CA ALA A 102 7.80 -11.25 -5.07
C ALA A 102 9.30 -11.13 -5.47
N GLY A 103 9.64 -10.24 -6.40
CA GLY A 103 10.99 -10.07 -6.94
C GLY A 103 11.61 -8.70 -6.65
N LEU A 104 12.61 -8.35 -7.43
CA LEU A 104 13.35 -7.09 -7.34
C LEU A 104 13.18 -6.27 -8.61
N HIS A 105 13.18 -4.96 -8.46
CA HIS A 105 13.25 -4.00 -9.57
C HIS A 105 14.57 -3.22 -9.47
N LEU A 106 15.39 -3.31 -10.52
CA LEU A 106 16.67 -2.60 -10.63
C LEU A 106 16.63 -1.59 -11.78
N ARG A 107 17.39 -0.49 -11.60
CA ARG A 107 17.61 0.57 -12.60
C ARG A 107 19.10 0.80 -12.75
N PRO A 108 19.79 -0.03 -13.54
CA PRO A 108 21.25 -0.01 -13.60
C PRO A 108 21.82 1.25 -14.29
N TRP A 109 21.01 2.01 -15.03
CA TRP A 109 21.47 3.15 -15.83
C TRP A 109 21.16 4.52 -15.22
N LEU A 110 20.78 4.59 -13.95
CA LEU A 110 20.44 5.86 -13.30
C LEU A 110 21.60 6.89 -13.26
N GLU A 111 22.83 6.46 -13.43
CA GLU A 111 24.00 7.35 -13.50
C GLU A 111 24.45 7.63 -14.93
N ILE A 112 23.89 6.93 -15.92
CA ILE A 112 24.27 7.05 -17.33
C ILE A 112 23.46 8.18 -17.97
N PRO A 113 24.12 9.15 -18.65
CA PRO A 113 23.41 10.20 -19.38
C PRO A 113 22.69 9.65 -20.61
N ARG A 114 21.55 10.24 -20.97
CA ARG A 114 20.75 9.84 -22.14
C ARG A 114 21.56 9.86 -23.43
N GLU A 115 22.41 10.87 -23.62
CA GLU A 115 23.26 11.00 -24.80
C GLU A 115 24.17 9.78 -25.03
N ARG A 116 24.74 9.25 -23.95
CA ARG A 116 25.60 8.06 -24.04
C ARG A 116 24.81 6.83 -24.49
N LEU A 117 23.55 6.69 -24.02
CA LEU A 117 22.67 5.60 -24.43
C LEU A 117 22.27 5.74 -25.90
N GLN A 118 21.97 6.96 -26.35
CA GLN A 118 21.66 7.24 -27.76
C GLN A 118 22.86 6.96 -28.65
N ALA A 119 24.06 7.39 -28.26
CA ALA A 119 25.30 7.11 -29.01
C ALA A 119 25.54 5.58 -29.13
N GLU A 120 25.29 4.82 -28.07
CA GLU A 120 25.44 3.36 -28.09
C GLU A 120 24.39 2.67 -28.98
N LEU A 121 23.15 3.14 -28.99
CA LEU A 121 22.11 2.66 -29.92
C LEU A 121 22.54 2.89 -31.38
N HIS A 122 23.00 4.11 -31.70
CA HIS A 122 23.48 4.45 -33.03
C HIS A 122 24.68 3.58 -33.44
N HIS A 123 25.67 3.43 -32.55
CA HIS A 123 26.87 2.61 -32.80
C HIS A 123 26.51 1.14 -33.12
N ARG A 124 25.47 0.60 -32.47
CA ARG A 124 24.98 -0.77 -32.69
C ARG A 124 24.00 -0.90 -33.83
N GLY A 125 23.63 0.16 -34.50
CA GLY A 125 22.62 0.16 -35.57
C GLY A 125 21.24 -0.26 -35.09
N LEU A 126 20.91 0.02 -33.82
CA LEU A 126 19.61 -0.29 -33.24
C LEU A 126 18.64 0.88 -33.44
N GLU A 127 17.47 0.56 -33.96
CA GLU A 127 16.40 1.54 -34.15
C GLU A 127 15.57 1.67 -32.89
N ALA A 128 15.41 2.91 -32.40
CA ALA A 128 14.44 3.24 -31.37
C ALA A 128 13.11 3.65 -31.99
N LEU A 129 12.02 3.34 -31.30
CA LEU A 129 10.70 3.85 -31.67
C LEU A 129 10.52 5.26 -31.08
N ASP A 130 10.04 6.16 -31.93
CA ASP A 130 9.56 7.47 -31.48
C ASP A 130 8.08 7.36 -31.05
N ASP A 131 7.84 7.59 -29.78
CA ASP A 131 6.49 7.72 -29.23
C ASP A 131 6.09 9.20 -29.31
N PRO A 132 5.01 9.57 -30.02
CA PRO A 132 4.54 10.95 -30.11
C PRO A 132 4.29 11.60 -28.74
N ALA A 133 3.91 10.81 -27.74
CA ALA A 133 3.74 11.31 -26.37
C ALA A 133 5.06 11.86 -25.75
N ASN A 134 6.22 11.51 -26.31
CA ASN A 134 7.51 12.03 -25.84
C ASN A 134 7.75 13.52 -26.18
N THR A 135 6.95 14.11 -27.07
CA THR A 135 7.02 15.52 -27.48
C THR A 135 5.82 16.34 -27.04
N ASP A 136 4.84 15.72 -26.42
CA ASP A 136 3.63 16.38 -25.94
C ASP A 136 3.89 17.13 -24.63
N THR A 137 4.03 18.45 -24.72
CA THR A 137 4.35 19.34 -23.59
C THR A 137 3.18 19.57 -22.62
N ASP A 138 2.01 19.02 -22.86
CA ASP A 138 0.91 19.00 -21.89
C ASP A 138 1.23 18.10 -20.69
N TYR A 139 2.18 17.17 -20.88
CA TYR A 139 2.73 16.38 -19.77
C TYR A 139 3.87 17.12 -19.08
N ASP A 140 3.74 17.34 -17.76
CA ASP A 140 4.76 18.02 -16.92
C ASP A 140 6.19 17.52 -17.18
N ARG A 141 6.35 16.21 -17.37
CA ARG A 141 7.67 15.56 -17.57
C ARG A 141 8.28 15.94 -18.91
N VAL A 142 7.47 15.97 -19.97
CA VAL A 142 7.90 16.38 -21.30
C VAL A 142 8.19 17.88 -21.30
N TRP A 143 7.34 18.69 -20.68
CA TRP A 143 7.57 20.12 -20.53
C TRP A 143 8.90 20.43 -19.82
N LEU A 144 9.23 19.71 -18.73
CA LEU A 144 10.53 19.85 -18.06
C LEU A 144 11.69 19.51 -18.99
N ARG A 145 11.60 18.41 -19.75
CA ARG A 145 12.62 17.94 -20.68
C ARG A 145 12.85 18.88 -21.83
N GLU A 146 11.79 19.38 -22.44
CA GLU A 146 11.84 20.14 -23.69
C GLU A 146 11.96 21.67 -23.48
N ARG A 147 11.56 22.19 -22.30
CA ARG A 147 11.49 23.62 -22.04
C ARG A 147 12.34 24.09 -20.87
N VAL A 148 12.41 23.35 -19.78
CA VAL A 148 13.08 23.80 -18.56
C VAL A 148 14.54 23.35 -18.51
N LEU A 149 14.80 22.07 -18.68
CA LEU A 149 16.16 21.52 -18.63
C LEU A 149 17.09 22.14 -19.69
N PRO A 150 16.68 22.41 -20.96
CA PRO A 150 17.53 23.07 -21.92
C PRO A 150 18.01 24.46 -21.44
N VAL A 151 17.11 25.29 -20.90
CA VAL A 151 17.46 26.60 -20.36
C VAL A 151 18.47 26.50 -19.20
N LEU A 152 18.27 25.50 -18.33
CA LEU A 152 19.22 25.26 -17.23
C LEU A 152 20.59 24.80 -17.75
N ARG A 153 20.64 23.96 -18.79
CA ARG A 153 21.87 23.47 -19.43
C ARG A 153 22.66 24.57 -20.10
N GLU A 154 22.02 25.58 -20.67
CA GLU A 154 22.69 26.74 -21.23
C GLU A 154 23.62 27.44 -20.24
N ARG A 155 23.21 27.50 -18.98
CA ARG A 155 23.98 28.15 -17.90
C ARG A 155 24.81 27.15 -17.10
N HIS A 156 24.33 25.91 -16.95
CA HIS A 156 24.94 24.85 -16.16
C HIS A 156 24.94 23.53 -16.93
N ALA A 157 26.00 23.33 -17.76
CA ALA A 157 26.09 22.17 -18.65
C ALA A 157 25.87 20.82 -17.92
N GLU A 158 26.34 20.70 -16.65
CA GLU A 158 26.26 19.49 -15.85
C GLU A 158 25.03 19.47 -14.91
N VAL A 159 23.98 20.23 -15.24
CA VAL A 159 22.80 20.35 -14.34
C VAL A 159 22.13 18.99 -14.08
N ASP A 160 22.02 18.12 -15.07
CA ASP A 160 21.41 16.79 -14.92
C ASP A 160 22.20 15.92 -13.93
N ALA A 161 23.52 15.94 -13.99
CA ALA A 161 24.38 15.24 -13.04
C ALA A 161 24.28 15.83 -11.64
N THR A 162 24.15 17.15 -11.55
CA THR A 162 23.99 17.86 -10.27
C THR A 162 22.65 17.52 -9.62
N LEU A 163 21.56 17.53 -10.38
CA LEU A 163 20.22 17.17 -9.91
C LEU A 163 20.16 15.69 -9.50
N ALA A 164 20.73 14.79 -10.30
CA ALA A 164 20.77 13.36 -9.96
C ALA A 164 21.55 13.11 -8.66
N ARG A 165 22.69 13.79 -8.47
CA ARG A 165 23.48 13.72 -7.23
C ARG A 165 22.69 14.28 -6.04
N ALA A 166 21.99 15.41 -6.21
CA ALA A 166 21.13 15.98 -5.16
C ALA A 166 19.99 15.01 -4.76
N ALA A 167 19.41 14.33 -5.75
CA ALA A 167 18.42 13.28 -5.48
C ALA A 167 19.02 12.12 -4.66
N GLY A 168 20.23 11.68 -4.98
CA GLY A 168 20.95 10.67 -4.22
C GLY A 168 21.18 11.10 -2.75
N GLN A 169 21.66 12.33 -2.52
CA GLN A 169 21.86 12.89 -1.18
C GLN A 169 20.53 12.99 -0.40
N ALA A 170 19.45 13.41 -1.07
CA ALA A 170 18.12 13.38 -0.46
C ALA A 170 17.68 11.96 -0.09
N GLY A 171 18.05 10.97 -0.90
CA GLY A 171 17.81 9.56 -0.63
C GLY A 171 18.54 9.06 0.63
N GLU A 172 19.80 9.42 0.80
CA GLU A 172 20.56 9.13 2.03
C GLU A 172 19.95 9.80 3.26
N ALA A 173 19.55 11.07 3.14
CA ALA A 173 18.87 11.78 4.22
C ALA A 173 17.52 11.14 4.56
N ALA A 174 16.74 10.72 3.55
CA ALA A 174 15.48 9.99 3.76
C ALA A 174 15.69 8.67 4.50
N ALA A 175 16.72 7.90 4.13
CA ALA A 175 17.08 6.66 4.82
C ALA A 175 17.49 6.91 6.29
N GLY A 176 18.21 8.00 6.55
CA GLY A 176 18.53 8.43 7.92
C GLY A 176 17.28 8.76 8.73
N VAL A 177 16.31 9.47 8.14
CA VAL A 177 15.02 9.76 8.78
C VAL A 177 14.24 8.48 9.05
N ASP A 178 14.22 7.53 8.13
CA ASP A 178 13.53 6.24 8.30
C ASP A 178 14.19 5.37 9.38
N SER A 179 15.54 5.39 9.46
CA SER A 179 16.29 4.72 10.53
C SER A 179 15.96 5.31 11.91
N LEU A 180 15.89 6.64 12.03
CA LEU A 180 15.47 7.32 13.24
C LEU A 180 14.03 6.95 13.63
N ALA A 181 13.11 6.93 12.65
CA ALA A 181 11.73 6.54 12.86
C ALA A 181 11.58 5.06 13.31
N ALA A 182 12.39 4.17 12.75
CA ALA A 182 12.44 2.78 13.19
C ALA A 182 12.93 2.64 14.62
N HIS A 183 13.91 3.45 15.04
CA HIS A 183 14.35 3.51 16.43
C HIS A 183 13.26 4.06 17.36
N ASP A 184 12.59 5.15 16.95
CA ASP A 184 11.48 5.73 17.71
C ASP A 184 10.30 4.77 17.86
N PHE A 185 10.06 3.92 16.85
CA PHE A 185 9.01 2.90 16.93
C PHE A 185 9.23 1.93 18.08
N VAL A 186 10.48 1.55 18.38
CA VAL A 186 10.78 0.63 19.49
C VAL A 186 10.32 1.21 20.83
N THR A 187 10.51 2.52 21.04
CA THR A 187 10.12 3.22 22.28
C THR A 187 8.65 3.63 22.30
N CYS A 188 8.05 3.87 21.15
CA CYS A 188 6.65 4.29 21.01
C CYS A 188 5.71 3.14 20.67
N ARG A 189 6.18 1.89 20.66
CA ARG A 189 5.32 0.72 20.37
C ARG A 189 4.32 0.52 21.50
N GLY A 190 3.05 0.31 21.12
CA GLY A 190 1.97 -0.03 22.04
C GLY A 190 2.04 -1.46 22.56
N THR A 191 1.00 -1.89 23.24
CA THR A 191 0.89 -3.26 23.78
C THR A 191 0.77 -4.31 22.68
N HIS A 192 0.21 -3.93 21.53
CA HIS A 192 0.18 -4.77 20.35
C HIS A 192 1.38 -4.46 19.45
N ALA A 193 1.93 -5.46 18.80
CA ALA A 193 3.17 -5.35 18.02
C ALA A 193 3.11 -4.34 16.86
N VAL A 194 1.90 -4.03 16.39
CA VAL A 194 1.62 -3.16 15.24
C VAL A 194 1.08 -1.78 15.62
N THR A 195 0.90 -1.48 16.92
CA THR A 195 0.31 -0.22 17.39
C THR A 195 1.37 0.75 17.91
N LEU A 196 0.98 2.03 18.00
CA LEU A 196 1.78 3.08 18.65
C LEU A 196 1.10 3.53 19.94
N ASP A 197 1.87 3.70 21.00
CA ASP A 197 1.47 4.39 22.23
C ASP A 197 1.43 5.90 21.96
N CYS A 198 0.25 6.50 22.07
CA CYS A 198 0.05 7.92 21.79
C CYS A 198 0.72 8.83 22.84
N ALA A 199 0.87 8.37 24.08
CA ALA A 199 1.57 9.13 25.13
C ALA A 199 3.08 9.16 24.85
N ALA A 200 3.68 8.04 24.53
CA ALA A 200 5.07 7.96 24.10
C ALA A 200 5.31 8.78 22.82
N LEU A 201 4.43 8.68 21.82
CA LEU A 201 4.49 9.50 20.60
C LEU A 201 4.48 10.99 20.93
N ALA A 202 3.68 11.45 21.90
CA ALA A 202 3.57 12.84 22.29
C ALA A 202 4.85 13.41 22.92
N THR A 203 5.75 12.57 23.46
CA THR A 203 7.04 13.02 24.01
C THR A 203 8.06 13.39 22.93
N LEU A 204 7.88 12.92 21.69
CA LEU A 204 8.79 13.21 20.60
C LEU A 204 8.58 14.64 20.07
N PRO A 205 9.63 15.30 19.54
CA PRO A 205 9.47 16.53 18.80
C PRO A 205 8.59 16.33 17.55
N ALA A 206 7.86 17.36 17.13
CA ALA A 206 6.88 17.27 16.03
C ALA A 206 7.44 16.69 14.73
N PHE A 207 8.70 16.96 14.37
CA PHE A 207 9.32 16.39 13.18
C PHE A 207 9.54 14.88 13.30
N ARG A 208 9.92 14.36 14.47
CA ARG A 208 10.06 12.92 14.75
C ARG A 208 8.70 12.23 14.77
N GLN A 209 7.66 12.87 15.34
CA GLN A 209 6.28 12.38 15.27
C GLN A 209 5.85 12.17 13.83
N ARG A 210 6.08 13.16 12.95
CA ARG A 210 5.76 13.05 11.51
C ARG A 210 6.56 11.95 10.81
N ALA A 211 7.84 11.83 11.11
CA ALA A 211 8.71 10.79 10.56
C ALA A 211 8.23 9.40 10.98
N LEU A 212 7.98 9.21 12.29
CA LEU A 212 7.50 7.95 12.83
C LEU A 212 6.14 7.55 12.25
N LEU A 213 5.17 8.46 12.20
CA LEU A 213 3.84 8.17 11.66
C LEU A 213 3.90 7.78 10.17
N ARG A 214 4.71 8.47 9.36
CA ARG A 214 4.90 8.16 7.95
C ARG A 214 5.54 6.78 7.77
N TRP A 215 6.59 6.50 8.50
CA TRP A 215 7.32 5.23 8.46
C TRP A 215 6.46 4.07 8.94
N TRP A 216 5.76 4.25 10.06
CA TRP A 216 4.89 3.24 10.67
C TRP A 216 3.73 2.84 9.75
N VAL A 217 3.00 3.80 9.19
CA VAL A 217 1.91 3.54 8.23
C VAL A 217 2.41 2.71 7.04
N GLN A 218 3.57 3.05 6.51
CA GLN A 218 4.16 2.33 5.39
C GLN A 218 4.65 0.93 5.77
N ARG A 219 5.20 0.76 6.96
CA ARG A 219 5.58 -0.54 7.53
C ARG A 219 4.38 -1.47 7.64
N GLU A 220 3.22 -0.95 7.99
CA GLU A 220 1.96 -1.71 8.05
C GLU A 220 1.34 -1.94 6.66
N GLY A 221 2.06 -1.64 5.57
CA GLY A 221 1.64 -1.91 4.19
C GLY A 221 0.62 -0.92 3.64
N LEU A 222 0.37 0.20 4.31
CA LEU A 222 -0.61 1.20 3.91
C LEU A 222 0.02 2.28 3.01
N PRO A 223 -0.74 2.86 2.07
CA PRO A 223 -0.29 4.00 1.29
C PRO A 223 -0.02 5.20 2.19
N ARG A 224 0.95 6.01 1.80
CA ARG A 224 1.33 7.21 2.57
C ARG A 224 0.22 8.26 2.55
N PRO A 225 -0.19 8.81 3.71
CA PRO A 225 -1.07 9.98 3.75
C PRO A 225 -0.35 11.20 3.19
N GLY A 226 -1.08 12.05 2.46
CA GLY A 226 -0.55 13.35 2.03
C GLY A 226 -0.19 14.26 3.23
N ALA A 227 0.62 15.31 2.99
CA ALA A 227 1.17 16.16 4.06
C ALA A 227 0.11 16.74 5.00
N ALA A 228 -0.98 17.28 4.47
CA ALA A 228 -2.08 17.84 5.28
C ALA A 228 -2.76 16.76 6.13
N ARG A 229 -2.95 15.56 5.57
CA ARG A 229 -3.57 14.45 6.27
C ARG A 229 -2.65 13.89 7.38
N LEU A 230 -1.34 13.81 7.10
CA LEU A 230 -0.34 13.42 8.09
C LEU A 230 -0.30 14.40 9.27
N GLU A 231 -0.38 15.71 9.01
CA GLU A 231 -0.40 16.72 10.07
C GLU A 231 -1.70 16.66 10.89
N SER A 232 -2.84 16.45 10.23
CA SER A 232 -4.12 16.20 10.91
C SER A 232 -4.03 14.96 11.81
N LEU A 233 -3.48 13.86 11.28
CA LEU A 233 -3.26 12.62 12.04
C LEU A 233 -2.41 12.87 13.28
N ARG A 234 -1.24 13.49 13.11
CA ARG A 234 -0.34 13.87 14.20
C ARG A 234 -1.06 14.68 15.28
N GLY A 235 -1.72 15.75 14.85
CA GLY A 235 -2.43 16.66 15.77
C GLY A 235 -3.54 15.95 16.55
N GLN A 236 -4.29 15.06 15.91
CA GLN A 236 -5.36 14.31 16.55
C GLN A 236 -4.85 13.23 17.49
N LEU A 237 -3.76 12.52 17.16
CA LEU A 237 -3.21 11.49 18.02
C LEU A 237 -2.55 12.08 19.29
N VAL A 238 -1.85 13.20 19.13
CA VAL A 238 -1.11 13.84 20.24
C VAL A 238 -1.99 14.75 21.08
N GLY A 239 -2.91 15.49 20.44
CA GLY A 239 -3.74 16.51 21.11
C GLY A 239 -5.09 16.03 21.62
N ALA A 240 -5.53 14.81 21.30
CA ALA A 240 -6.82 14.32 21.77
C ALA A 240 -6.78 13.97 23.26
N ALA A 241 -7.84 14.34 24.01
CA ALA A 241 -8.04 13.87 25.36
C ALA A 241 -8.05 12.34 25.46
N ALA A 242 -7.75 11.79 26.63
CA ALA A 242 -7.54 10.35 26.82
C ALA A 242 -8.78 9.50 26.47
N ASP A 243 -9.96 10.05 26.63
CA ASP A 243 -11.28 9.41 26.35
C ASP A 243 -11.72 9.53 24.88
N ARG A 244 -11.05 10.37 24.10
CA ARG A 244 -11.39 10.53 22.67
C ARG A 244 -10.67 9.50 21.81
N ASN A 245 -11.43 8.98 20.83
CA ASN A 245 -10.94 8.00 19.86
C ASN A 245 -10.96 8.62 18.45
N PRO A 246 -9.99 9.50 18.13
CA PRO A 246 -9.93 10.09 16.80
C PRO A 246 -9.76 9.04 15.71
N HIS A 247 -10.31 9.37 14.54
CA HIS A 247 -10.26 8.58 13.33
C HIS A 247 -9.85 9.46 12.16
N VAL A 248 -8.78 9.11 11.48
CA VAL A 248 -8.28 9.80 10.29
C VAL A 248 -8.12 8.79 9.16
N ALA A 249 -8.84 9.02 8.05
CA ALA A 249 -8.82 8.14 6.88
C ALA A 249 -8.29 8.89 5.65
N TRP A 250 -7.69 8.13 4.73
CA TRP A 250 -7.25 8.57 3.39
C TRP A 250 -7.43 7.40 2.40
N PRO A 251 -7.30 7.61 1.08
CA PRO A 251 -7.41 6.54 0.13
C PRO A 251 -6.45 5.38 0.43
N GLY A 252 -7.00 4.21 0.69
CA GLY A 252 -6.26 2.98 0.98
C GLY A 252 -5.74 2.80 2.41
N GLY A 253 -6.04 3.74 3.36
CA GLY A 253 -5.61 3.58 4.74
C GLY A 253 -6.39 4.41 5.73
N GLU A 254 -6.38 4.00 6.99
CA GLU A 254 -6.92 4.77 8.11
C GLU A 254 -6.10 4.54 9.38
N VAL A 255 -6.14 5.51 10.29
CA VAL A 255 -5.63 5.37 11.65
C VAL A 255 -6.72 5.73 12.64
N ARG A 256 -6.91 4.86 13.62
CA ARG A 256 -7.84 5.04 14.74
C ARG A 256 -7.07 5.02 16.05
N ARG A 257 -7.48 5.86 16.99
CA ARG A 257 -6.97 5.78 18.37
C ARG A 257 -7.99 5.05 19.25
N TRP A 258 -7.50 4.13 20.07
CA TRP A 258 -8.32 3.44 21.05
C TRP A 258 -7.49 3.02 22.27
N ARG A 259 -7.98 3.33 23.45
CA ARG A 259 -7.29 3.05 24.75
C ARG A 259 -5.86 3.59 24.78
N GLY A 260 -5.63 4.79 24.22
CA GLY A 260 -4.31 5.41 24.21
C GLY A 260 -3.38 4.92 23.10
N GLU A 261 -3.76 3.90 22.33
CA GLU A 261 -2.97 3.38 21.22
C GLU A 261 -3.52 3.79 19.86
N ALA A 262 -2.64 4.05 18.91
CA ALA A 262 -2.96 4.27 17.51
C ALA A 262 -2.87 2.96 16.73
N TRP A 263 -3.87 2.70 15.89
CA TRP A 263 -4.04 1.51 15.06
C TRP A 263 -4.06 1.91 13.60
N ALA A 264 -3.12 1.41 12.80
CA ALA A 264 -3.09 1.58 11.35
C ALA A 264 -3.84 0.42 10.68
N LEU A 265 -4.84 0.74 9.87
CA LEU A 265 -5.78 -0.22 9.33
C LEU A 265 -5.97 0.02 7.83
N ALA A 266 -6.04 -1.07 7.06
CA ALA A 266 -6.56 -1.00 5.70
C ALA A 266 -8.08 -0.78 5.74
N PRO A 267 -8.67 -0.09 4.76
CA PRO A 267 -10.11 0.00 4.64
C PRO A 267 -10.71 -1.40 4.57
N ALA A 268 -11.60 -1.70 5.49
CA ALA A 268 -12.21 -3.00 5.54
C ALA A 268 -13.55 -3.00 4.76
N PRO A 269 -13.89 -4.07 4.01
CA PRO A 269 -15.17 -4.19 3.32
C PRO A 269 -16.33 -3.99 4.28
N GLU A 270 -17.42 -3.38 3.82
CA GLU A 270 -18.64 -3.31 4.60
C GLU A 270 -19.20 -4.72 4.84
N ILE A 271 -19.71 -4.93 6.03
CA ILE A 271 -20.41 -6.15 6.40
C ILE A 271 -21.89 -5.84 6.46
N ASP A 272 -22.70 -6.66 5.79
CA ASP A 272 -24.15 -6.64 5.98
C ASP A 272 -24.48 -7.30 7.34
N PRO A 273 -24.97 -6.57 8.34
CA PRO A 273 -25.32 -7.15 9.63
C PRO A 273 -26.48 -8.14 9.53
N GLY A 274 -27.29 -8.04 8.46
CA GLY A 274 -28.44 -8.95 8.24
C GLY A 274 -28.05 -10.26 7.56
N ALA A 275 -26.82 -10.37 7.04
CA ALA A 275 -26.39 -11.55 6.33
C ALA A 275 -26.31 -12.78 7.24
N VAL A 276 -26.84 -13.90 6.75
CA VAL A 276 -26.78 -15.22 7.39
C VAL A 276 -26.06 -16.18 6.47
N TYR A 277 -25.06 -16.87 6.99
CA TYR A 277 -24.28 -17.85 6.26
C TYR A 277 -24.45 -19.22 6.89
N ASP A 278 -25.07 -20.15 6.16
CA ASP A 278 -25.22 -21.53 6.62
C ASP A 278 -23.88 -22.27 6.49
N TRP A 279 -23.41 -22.85 7.58
CA TRP A 279 -22.20 -23.69 7.61
C TRP A 279 -22.59 -25.17 7.65
N THR A 280 -22.98 -25.67 6.48
CA THR A 280 -23.56 -27.02 6.32
C THR A 280 -22.56 -28.15 6.51
N ASP A 281 -21.28 -27.92 6.21
CA ASP A 281 -20.18 -28.87 6.41
C ASP A 281 -19.10 -28.22 7.30
N THR A 282 -19.25 -28.37 8.60
CA THR A 282 -18.34 -27.79 9.60
C THR A 282 -16.93 -28.40 9.59
N ALA A 283 -16.70 -29.48 8.82
CA ALA A 283 -15.38 -30.05 8.59
C ALA A 283 -14.60 -29.30 7.47
N ARG A 284 -15.28 -28.43 6.73
CA ARG A 284 -14.67 -27.60 5.69
C ARG A 284 -14.68 -26.13 6.07
N ALA A 285 -13.75 -25.38 5.49
CA ALA A 285 -13.71 -23.93 5.69
C ALA A 285 -14.95 -23.25 5.11
N LEU A 286 -15.46 -22.23 5.81
CA LEU A 286 -16.52 -21.35 5.33
C LEU A 286 -15.92 -20.07 4.76
N ASP A 287 -16.23 -19.77 3.52
CA ASP A 287 -15.81 -18.53 2.84
C ASP A 287 -16.87 -17.45 3.08
N LEU A 288 -16.46 -16.37 3.76
CA LEU A 288 -17.24 -15.13 3.89
C LEU A 288 -16.66 -14.06 2.97
N PRO A 289 -17.41 -13.04 2.58
CA PRO A 289 -16.93 -11.98 1.68
C PRO A 289 -15.64 -11.28 2.10
N HIS A 290 -15.35 -11.26 3.41
CA HIS A 290 -14.23 -10.52 3.99
C HIS A 290 -13.20 -11.40 4.72
N ARG A 291 -13.49 -12.70 4.90
CA ARG A 291 -12.58 -13.66 5.54
C ARG A 291 -13.01 -15.11 5.31
N ARG A 292 -12.03 -16.00 5.37
CA ARG A 292 -12.25 -17.43 5.41
C ARG A 292 -12.16 -17.91 6.85
N ILE A 293 -13.15 -18.69 7.31
CA ILE A 293 -13.19 -19.30 8.64
C ILE A 293 -12.81 -20.77 8.50
N GLN A 294 -11.78 -21.17 9.22
CA GLN A 294 -11.34 -22.57 9.25
C GLN A 294 -12.15 -23.37 10.28
N PRO A 295 -12.34 -24.70 10.09
CA PRO A 295 -13.07 -25.58 11.01
C PRO A 295 -12.55 -25.51 12.45
N GLU A 296 -11.26 -25.34 12.64
CA GLU A 296 -10.59 -25.26 13.94
C GLU A 296 -11.11 -24.09 14.79
N ALA A 297 -11.67 -23.07 14.15
CA ALA A 297 -12.27 -21.94 14.86
C ALA A 297 -13.53 -22.33 15.67
N LEU A 298 -14.15 -23.46 15.37
CA LEU A 298 -15.27 -24.03 16.14
C LEU A 298 -14.83 -24.92 17.30
N THR A 299 -13.54 -25.30 17.42
CA THR A 299 -13.06 -26.29 18.39
C THR A 299 -13.55 -26.02 19.81
N ALA A 300 -13.50 -24.76 20.26
CA ALA A 300 -13.98 -24.36 21.59
C ALA A 300 -15.52 -24.43 21.75
N LEU A 301 -16.25 -24.60 20.66
CA LEU A 301 -17.73 -24.61 20.63
C LEU A 301 -18.28 -26.01 20.28
N MET A 302 -17.42 -26.94 19.84
CA MET A 302 -17.83 -28.25 19.34
C MET A 302 -18.67 -29.06 20.32
N ALA A 303 -18.44 -28.94 21.64
CA ALA A 303 -19.21 -29.61 22.65
C ALA A 303 -20.69 -29.19 22.70
N ALA A 304 -21.04 -28.05 22.07
CA ALA A 304 -22.38 -27.51 21.98
C ALA A 304 -23.02 -27.68 20.58
N ILE A 305 -22.37 -28.41 19.67
CA ILE A 305 -22.81 -28.62 18.28
C ILE A 305 -23.08 -30.12 18.09
N ASP A 306 -24.33 -30.47 17.93
CA ASP A 306 -24.72 -31.80 17.50
C ASP A 306 -24.52 -31.93 15.98
N PRO A 307 -24.07 -33.09 15.46
CA PRO A 307 -23.90 -33.29 14.00
C PRO A 307 -25.19 -33.04 13.18
N ALA A 308 -26.35 -33.13 13.78
CA ALA A 308 -27.65 -32.87 13.13
C ALA A 308 -28.09 -31.39 13.22
N SER A 309 -27.39 -30.54 13.98
CA SER A 309 -27.77 -29.15 14.21
C SER A 309 -27.44 -28.26 13.01
N GLN A 310 -28.31 -27.28 12.78
CA GLN A 310 -28.01 -26.21 11.80
C GLN A 310 -27.05 -25.21 12.40
N VAL A 311 -25.84 -25.12 11.81
CA VAL A 311 -24.84 -24.13 12.19
C VAL A 311 -24.88 -22.93 11.24
N GLN A 312 -25.00 -21.72 11.79
CA GLN A 312 -25.04 -20.46 11.04
C GLN A 312 -24.04 -19.49 11.59
N ILE A 313 -23.44 -18.72 10.68
CA ILE A 313 -22.62 -17.55 11.00
C ILE A 313 -23.43 -16.30 10.70
N ARG A 314 -23.52 -15.43 11.69
CA ARG A 314 -24.20 -14.13 11.61
C ARG A 314 -23.27 -13.03 12.14
N PHE A 315 -23.63 -11.77 11.89
CA PHE A 315 -22.94 -10.62 12.44
C PHE A 315 -23.80 -9.90 13.47
N ARG A 316 -23.14 -9.08 14.26
CA ARG A 316 -23.77 -8.36 15.34
C ARG A 316 -24.79 -7.33 14.82
N GLN A 317 -26.02 -7.37 15.33
CA GLN A 317 -27.09 -6.41 15.05
C GLN A 317 -27.40 -5.52 16.27
N GLY A 318 -26.98 -5.97 17.47
CA GLY A 318 -27.22 -5.32 18.75
C GLY A 318 -28.21 -6.14 19.63
N GLY A 319 -28.00 -6.08 20.93
CA GLY A 319 -28.82 -6.79 21.88
C GLY A 319 -28.42 -8.25 22.14
N GLU A 320 -27.46 -8.81 21.42
CA GLU A 320 -27.02 -10.19 21.59
C GLU A 320 -26.48 -10.43 23.00
N ARG A 321 -26.80 -11.60 23.52
CA ARG A 321 -26.32 -12.09 24.81
C ARG A 321 -25.60 -13.43 24.63
N LEU A 322 -24.37 -13.49 25.09
CA LEU A 322 -23.52 -14.66 25.00
C LEU A 322 -23.72 -15.55 26.22
N PRO A 323 -24.07 -16.85 26.07
CA PRO A 323 -24.21 -17.75 27.18
C PRO A 323 -22.87 -17.95 27.89
N ARG A 324 -22.90 -18.07 29.22
CA ARG A 324 -21.70 -18.35 30.01
C ARG A 324 -21.25 -19.81 29.83
N ALA A 325 -19.95 -20.03 29.97
CA ALA A 325 -19.37 -21.37 29.86
C ALA A 325 -19.84 -22.33 30.96
N ASP A 326 -20.20 -21.79 32.15
CA ASP A 326 -20.73 -22.55 33.30
C ASP A 326 -22.20 -22.93 33.15
N GLY A 327 -22.88 -22.53 32.07
CA GLY A 327 -24.29 -22.78 31.83
C GLY A 327 -25.26 -21.88 32.63
N HIS A 328 -24.74 -21.01 33.52
CA HIS A 328 -25.56 -20.16 34.37
C HIS A 328 -25.64 -18.72 33.86
N GLY A 329 -26.68 -18.42 33.06
CA GLY A 329 -26.99 -17.09 32.60
C GLY A 329 -26.26 -16.68 31.34
N SER A 330 -26.29 -15.38 31.02
CA SER A 330 -25.66 -14.80 29.82
C SER A 330 -25.16 -13.39 30.11
N VAL A 331 -24.19 -12.95 29.32
CA VAL A 331 -23.63 -11.57 29.35
C VAL A 331 -23.96 -10.84 28.06
N ALA A 332 -24.15 -9.53 28.15
CA ALA A 332 -24.28 -8.70 26.92
C ALA A 332 -23.01 -8.78 26.10
N LEU A 333 -23.11 -9.24 24.84
CA LEU A 333 -21.98 -9.42 23.93
C LEU A 333 -21.15 -8.14 23.80
N LYS A 334 -21.80 -6.97 23.69
CA LYS A 334 -21.12 -5.66 23.61
C LYS A 334 -20.17 -5.43 24.79
N ARG A 335 -20.62 -5.73 26.00
CA ARG A 335 -19.81 -5.56 27.22
C ARG A 335 -18.67 -6.56 27.25
N TRP A 336 -18.96 -7.82 26.95
CA TRP A 336 -17.95 -8.89 26.91
C TRP A 336 -16.83 -8.60 25.93
N LEU A 337 -17.14 -8.17 24.69
CA LEU A 337 -16.14 -7.77 23.70
C LEU A 337 -15.30 -6.58 24.17
N ALA A 338 -15.94 -5.61 24.87
CA ALA A 338 -15.21 -4.47 25.43
C ALA A 338 -14.26 -4.88 26.56
N ASP A 339 -14.70 -5.79 27.45
CA ASP A 339 -13.90 -6.31 28.56
C ASP A 339 -12.71 -7.15 28.05
N LYS A 340 -12.90 -7.88 26.95
CA LYS A 340 -11.85 -8.64 26.26
C LYS A 340 -10.91 -7.77 25.41
N GLY A 341 -11.08 -6.45 25.41
CA GLY A 341 -10.18 -5.56 24.69
C GLY A 341 -10.40 -5.56 23.17
N VAL A 342 -11.54 -5.98 22.68
CA VAL A 342 -11.85 -5.92 21.25
C VAL A 342 -12.14 -4.48 20.85
N PRO A 343 -11.39 -3.91 19.85
CA PRO A 343 -11.63 -2.55 19.39
C PRO A 343 -13.05 -2.37 18.81
N PRO A 344 -13.65 -1.18 18.94
CA PRO A 344 -15.04 -0.95 18.48
C PRO A 344 -15.29 -1.34 17.01
N TRP A 345 -14.35 -1.05 16.13
CA TRP A 345 -14.47 -1.32 14.68
C TRP A 345 -14.34 -2.81 14.31
N GLU A 346 -13.81 -3.65 15.24
CA GLU A 346 -13.74 -5.09 15.04
C GLU A 346 -15.01 -5.80 15.55
N ARG A 347 -15.73 -5.21 16.52
CA ARG A 347 -16.85 -5.89 17.22
C ARG A 347 -17.97 -6.30 16.29
N ASP A 348 -18.29 -5.45 15.30
CA ASP A 348 -19.36 -5.71 14.35
C ASP A 348 -18.91 -6.68 13.23
N ARG A 349 -17.60 -6.99 13.19
CA ARG A 349 -16.94 -7.87 12.20
C ARG A 349 -16.67 -9.29 12.74
N ILE A 350 -16.88 -9.51 14.02
CA ILE A 350 -16.69 -10.82 14.64
C ILE A 350 -17.82 -11.73 14.21
N PRO A 351 -17.53 -12.90 13.59
CA PRO A 351 -18.54 -13.88 13.26
C PRO A 351 -19.12 -14.50 14.54
N LEU A 352 -20.42 -14.47 14.65
CA LEU A 352 -21.21 -15.06 15.73
C LEU A 352 -21.71 -16.43 15.29
N VAL A 353 -21.52 -17.46 16.12
CA VAL A 353 -21.91 -18.82 15.84
C VAL A 353 -23.30 -19.08 16.46
N TYR A 354 -24.26 -19.36 15.60
CA TYR A 354 -25.60 -19.77 15.98
C TYR A 354 -25.81 -21.26 15.70
N VAL A 355 -26.41 -21.98 16.63
CA VAL A 355 -26.80 -23.37 16.46
C VAL A 355 -28.30 -23.45 16.73
N ASP A 356 -29.05 -23.95 15.76
CA ASP A 356 -30.53 -24.04 15.81
C ASP A 356 -31.17 -22.70 16.23
N GLY A 357 -30.66 -21.60 15.70
CA GLY A 357 -31.11 -20.23 15.95
C GLY A 357 -30.62 -19.60 17.26
N HIS A 358 -29.85 -20.31 18.09
CA HIS A 358 -29.35 -19.82 19.38
C HIS A 358 -27.88 -19.42 19.28
N LEU A 359 -27.52 -18.24 19.78
CA LEU A 359 -26.13 -17.78 19.86
C LEU A 359 -25.37 -18.62 20.88
N ILE A 360 -24.33 -19.34 20.41
CA ILE A 360 -23.50 -20.18 21.28
C ILE A 360 -22.10 -19.64 21.50
N GLY A 361 -21.61 -18.74 20.62
CA GLY A 361 -20.24 -18.22 20.72
C GLY A 361 -19.93 -17.19 19.68
N ALA A 362 -18.67 -16.70 19.72
CA ALA A 362 -18.10 -15.78 18.77
C ALA A 362 -16.73 -16.29 18.36
N ILE A 363 -16.42 -16.29 17.06
CA ILE A 363 -15.15 -16.78 16.53
C ILE A 363 -13.99 -15.92 17.02
N GLY A 364 -12.96 -16.56 17.59
CA GLY A 364 -11.75 -15.88 18.08
C GLY A 364 -11.92 -15.16 19.41
N VAL A 365 -13.07 -15.28 20.08
CA VAL A 365 -13.32 -14.70 21.39
C VAL A 365 -13.70 -15.83 22.38
N PRO A 366 -12.96 -16.01 23.48
CA PRO A 366 -13.29 -17.03 24.45
C PRO A 366 -14.67 -16.77 25.07
N ARG A 367 -15.35 -17.82 25.51
CA ARG A 367 -16.65 -17.69 26.22
C ARG A 367 -16.47 -17.00 27.57
N PRO A 368 -17.49 -16.29 28.07
CA PRO A 368 -17.51 -15.69 29.40
C PRO A 368 -17.61 -16.74 30.52
#